data_6477d6fb4e484feb034b7ff00b436bdb
#
_entry.id   6477d6fb4e484feb034b7ff00b436bdb
#
_cell.length_a   1.000
_cell.length_b   1.000
_cell.length_c   1.000
_cell.angle_alpha   90.00
_cell.angle_beta   90.00
_cell.angle_gamma   90.00
#
_symmetry.space_group_name_H-M   'P 1'
#
loop_
_entity.id
_entity.type
_entity.pdbx_description
1 polymer ?
#
loop_
_entity_poly.entity_id
_entity_poly.type
_entity_poly.pdbx_seq_one_letter_code
_entity_poly.pdbx_strand_id
1 'polypeptide(L)'
;MKLTDVKASFDRSKITLYFYSERRVDFRDLVRELAQQFHTRVEMRQIGARDVASKLGNVGPCGRQLCCKTFLKEYEPISVRMAKDQNLSLNPSKLAGMCGRLKCCLRYEHSMYEELKRTLPKVGSLVEAQEGLGVVKARDVLAGSLVVQLEDSRQIKVKAADLIHIGPSLDDDSPRKGCGGGGGCSSGGCGVSGATSHDDS
;
A
#
# COMPACT_ATOMS: atom_id res chain seq x y z
N MET A 1 -17.31 -23.16 0.05
CA MET A 1 -18.00 -22.11 0.82
C MET A 1 -17.85 -22.38 2.31
N LYS A 2 -17.53 -21.37 3.12
CA LYS A 2 -17.43 -21.47 4.58
C LYS A 2 -18.42 -20.49 5.20
N LEU A 3 -19.34 -20.95 6.04
CA LEU A 3 -20.24 -20.11 6.80
C LEU A 3 -19.42 -19.43 7.94
N THR A 4 -19.58 -18.13 8.10
CA THR A 4 -18.81 -17.36 9.08
C THR A 4 -19.69 -16.84 10.20
N ASP A 5 -20.91 -16.40 9.89
CA ASP A 5 -21.79 -15.79 10.87
C ASP A 5 -23.25 -15.87 10.40
N VAL A 6 -24.20 -15.92 11.33
CA VAL A 6 -25.62 -15.94 11.07
C VAL A 6 -26.30 -14.87 11.93
N LYS A 7 -27.05 -13.99 11.30
CA LYS A 7 -27.81 -12.96 11.99
C LYS A 7 -29.30 -13.10 11.67
N ALA A 8 -30.10 -13.25 12.69
CA ALA A 8 -31.56 -13.16 12.58
C ALA A 8 -32.00 -11.73 12.89
N SER A 9 -33.00 -11.24 12.17
CA SER A 9 -33.73 -10.02 12.54
C SER A 9 -34.43 -10.20 13.86
N PHE A 10 -34.63 -9.12 14.62
CA PHE A 10 -35.37 -9.16 15.88
C PHE A 10 -36.79 -9.74 15.72
N ASP A 11 -37.48 -9.38 14.63
CA ASP A 11 -38.81 -9.86 14.27
C ASP A 11 -38.83 -11.30 13.75
N ARG A 12 -37.67 -11.97 13.68
CA ARG A 12 -37.51 -13.30 13.08
C ARG A 12 -38.00 -13.42 11.62
N SER A 13 -38.26 -12.30 10.96
CA SER A 13 -38.76 -12.29 9.56
C SER A 13 -37.67 -12.55 8.53
N LYS A 14 -36.38 -12.37 8.94
CA LYS A 14 -35.23 -12.46 8.05
C LYS A 14 -34.03 -13.07 8.73
N ILE A 15 -33.37 -14.00 8.02
CA ILE A 15 -32.08 -14.58 8.42
C ILE A 15 -31.04 -14.18 7.37
N THR A 16 -29.95 -13.58 7.81
CA THR A 16 -28.80 -13.23 6.96
C THR A 16 -27.63 -14.13 7.27
N LEU A 17 -27.19 -14.90 6.29
CA LEU A 17 -26.05 -15.81 6.37
C LEU A 17 -24.82 -15.15 5.75
N TYR A 18 -23.77 -14.96 6.54
CA TYR A 18 -22.49 -14.44 6.08
C TYR A 18 -21.55 -15.59 5.75
N PHE A 19 -21.09 -15.63 4.51
CA PHE A 19 -20.21 -16.69 4.05
C PHE A 19 -18.96 -16.15 3.34
N TYR A 20 -17.92 -16.95 3.35
CA TYR A 20 -16.71 -16.73 2.57
C TYR A 20 -16.54 -17.80 1.50
N SER A 21 -16.21 -17.37 0.30
CA SER A 21 -15.84 -18.25 -0.80
C SER A 21 -14.85 -17.56 -1.72
N GLU A 22 -13.86 -18.28 -2.21
CA GLU A 22 -12.89 -17.79 -3.20
C GLU A 22 -13.48 -17.78 -4.62
N ARG A 23 -14.45 -18.67 -4.87
CA ARG A 23 -15.13 -18.80 -6.16
C ARG A 23 -16.58 -18.37 -6.05
N ARG A 24 -17.17 -18.02 -7.17
CA ARG A 24 -18.62 -17.83 -7.25
C ARG A 24 -19.33 -19.15 -6.96
N VAL A 25 -20.31 -19.12 -6.08
CA VAL A 25 -21.13 -20.25 -5.70
C VAL A 25 -22.55 -19.94 -6.06
N ASP A 26 -23.23 -20.87 -6.72
CA ASP A 26 -24.68 -20.81 -6.89
C ASP A 26 -25.33 -21.39 -5.63
N PHE A 27 -26.19 -20.62 -5.02
CA PHE A 27 -26.87 -20.96 -3.76
C PHE A 27 -28.40 -20.87 -3.88
N ARG A 28 -28.94 -20.84 -5.10
CA ARG A 28 -30.39 -20.67 -5.32
C ARG A 28 -31.20 -21.79 -4.67
N ASP A 29 -30.76 -23.02 -4.85
CA ASP A 29 -31.44 -24.19 -4.30
C ASP A 29 -31.28 -24.22 -2.77
N LEU A 30 -30.08 -23.96 -2.28
CA LEU A 30 -29.83 -23.87 -0.84
C LEU A 30 -30.70 -22.81 -0.15
N VAL A 31 -30.89 -21.65 -0.78
CA VAL A 31 -31.75 -20.58 -0.24
C VAL A 31 -33.22 -21.02 -0.19
N ARG A 32 -33.69 -21.75 -1.21
CA ARG A 32 -35.06 -22.30 -1.22
C ARG A 32 -35.26 -23.30 -0.10
N GLU A 33 -34.37 -24.27 0.04
CA GLU A 33 -34.43 -25.28 1.10
C GLU A 33 -34.40 -24.65 2.50
N LEU A 34 -33.49 -23.70 2.72
CA LEU A 34 -33.41 -22.99 4.00
C LEU A 34 -34.68 -22.16 4.28
N ALA A 35 -35.23 -21.49 3.27
CA ALA A 35 -36.45 -20.73 3.43
C ALA A 35 -37.65 -21.62 3.75
N GLN A 36 -37.73 -22.82 3.17
CA GLN A 36 -38.74 -23.82 3.48
C GLN A 36 -38.60 -24.36 4.92
N GLN A 37 -37.38 -24.65 5.35
CA GLN A 37 -37.13 -25.19 6.70
C GLN A 37 -37.41 -24.18 7.81
N PHE A 38 -36.95 -22.93 7.61
CA PHE A 38 -37.03 -21.89 8.65
C PHE A 38 -38.32 -21.06 8.54
N HIS A 39 -39.12 -21.20 7.50
CA HIS A 39 -40.31 -20.40 7.21
C HIS A 39 -40.06 -18.90 7.27
N THR A 40 -38.83 -18.48 6.90
CA THR A 40 -38.35 -17.09 6.96
C THR A 40 -37.59 -16.72 5.70
N ARG A 41 -37.50 -15.41 5.44
CA ARG A 41 -36.70 -14.92 4.32
C ARG A 41 -35.20 -15.12 4.61
N VAL A 42 -34.52 -15.85 3.75
CA VAL A 42 -33.08 -16.12 3.84
C VAL A 42 -32.29 -15.22 2.87
N GLU A 43 -31.30 -14.52 3.37
CA GLU A 43 -30.39 -13.72 2.56
C GLU A 43 -28.96 -14.26 2.71
N MET A 44 -28.28 -14.46 1.59
CA MET A 44 -26.88 -14.88 1.56
C MET A 44 -25.99 -13.67 1.26
N ARG A 45 -25.02 -13.38 2.13
CA ARG A 45 -24.05 -12.29 1.93
C ARG A 45 -22.63 -12.82 1.93
N GLN A 46 -21.96 -12.64 0.79
CA GLN A 46 -20.54 -12.95 0.69
C GLN A 46 -19.72 -11.85 1.36
N ILE A 47 -18.77 -12.25 2.20
CA ILE A 47 -17.85 -11.33 2.89
C ILE A 47 -16.41 -11.60 2.46
N GLY A 48 -15.56 -10.56 2.58
CA GLY A 48 -14.15 -10.64 2.24
C GLY A 48 -13.33 -11.37 3.31
N ALA A 49 -12.16 -11.86 2.96
CA ALA A 49 -11.26 -12.55 3.89
C ALA A 49 -10.88 -11.70 5.12
N ARG A 50 -10.77 -10.37 4.95
CA ARG A 50 -10.49 -9.46 6.07
C ARG A 50 -11.67 -9.34 7.02
N ASP A 51 -12.89 -9.33 6.48
CA ASP A 51 -14.11 -9.26 7.29
C ASP A 51 -14.32 -10.55 8.10
N VAL A 52 -13.96 -11.70 7.50
CA VAL A 52 -13.91 -12.99 8.21
C VAL A 52 -12.95 -12.90 9.39
N ALA A 53 -11.72 -12.45 9.15
CA ALA A 53 -10.71 -12.29 10.19
C ALA A 53 -11.17 -11.30 11.28
N SER A 54 -11.86 -10.21 10.89
CA SER A 54 -12.41 -9.23 11.82
C SER A 54 -13.51 -9.83 12.72
N LYS A 55 -14.39 -10.66 12.14
CA LYS A 55 -15.48 -11.31 12.90
C LYS A 55 -14.96 -12.36 13.88
N LEU A 56 -14.11 -13.26 13.40
CA LEU A 56 -13.51 -14.30 14.24
C LEU A 56 -12.61 -13.71 15.33
N GLY A 57 -11.85 -12.67 14.99
CA GLY A 57 -10.83 -12.12 15.85
C GLY A 57 -9.59 -13.00 15.89
N ASN A 58 -8.47 -12.42 16.22
CA ASN A 58 -7.20 -13.12 16.45
C ASN A 58 -6.15 -12.12 16.94
N VAL A 59 -4.96 -12.61 17.24
CA VAL A 59 -3.78 -11.80 17.52
C VAL A 59 -2.94 -11.67 16.26
N GLY A 60 -2.52 -10.46 15.94
CA GLY A 60 -1.64 -10.19 14.80
C GLY A 60 -0.19 -10.58 15.08
N PRO A 61 0.67 -10.60 14.05
CA PRO A 61 2.10 -10.87 14.22
C PRO A 61 2.83 -9.80 15.07
N CYS A 62 2.19 -8.67 15.35
CA CYS A 62 2.67 -7.64 16.27
C CYS A 62 2.33 -7.92 17.75
N GLY A 63 1.67 -9.04 18.08
CA GLY A 63 1.26 -9.40 19.43
C GLY A 63 0.01 -8.70 19.94
N ARG A 64 -0.60 -7.81 19.13
CA ARG A 64 -1.85 -7.09 19.48
C ARG A 64 -3.05 -7.74 18.80
N GLN A 65 -4.24 -7.51 19.36
CA GLN A 65 -5.49 -7.86 18.70
C GLN A 65 -5.58 -7.23 17.32
N LEU A 66 -6.22 -7.92 16.36
CA LEU A 66 -6.32 -7.44 14.98
C LEU A 66 -6.91 -6.03 14.90
N CYS A 67 -6.26 -5.13 14.17
CA CYS A 67 -6.72 -3.76 13.95
C CYS A 67 -8.14 -3.70 13.37
N CYS A 68 -8.48 -4.63 12.47
CA CYS A 68 -9.81 -4.76 11.88
C CYS A 68 -10.89 -5.19 12.91
N LYS A 69 -10.51 -5.85 13.99
CA LYS A 69 -11.42 -6.21 15.09
C LYS A 69 -11.63 -5.04 16.05
N THR A 70 -10.59 -4.26 16.29
CA THR A 70 -10.57 -3.18 17.29
C THR A 70 -11.09 -1.86 16.71
N PHE A 71 -10.23 -1.09 16.05
CA PHE A 71 -10.53 0.30 15.69
C PHE A 71 -10.66 0.54 14.18
N LEU A 72 -9.92 -0.23 13.34
CA LEU A 72 -9.87 0.02 11.91
C LEU A 72 -11.08 -0.60 11.20
N LYS A 73 -12.06 0.20 10.83
CA LYS A 73 -13.29 -0.25 10.16
C LYS A 73 -13.28 0.04 8.66
N GLU A 74 -12.59 1.10 8.25
CA GLU A 74 -12.45 1.50 6.86
C GLU A 74 -11.11 1.05 6.30
N TYR A 75 -11.11 0.56 5.07
CA TYR A 75 -9.92 0.00 4.44
C TYR A 75 -9.65 0.69 3.12
N GLU A 76 -8.61 1.49 3.12
CA GLU A 76 -8.07 2.07 1.90
C GLU A 76 -7.17 1.06 1.14
N PRO A 77 -6.95 1.28 -0.16
CA PRO A 77 -6.04 0.48 -0.96
C PRO A 77 -4.61 0.49 -0.37
N ILE A 78 -3.99 -0.69 -0.34
CA ILE A 78 -2.65 -0.88 0.21
C ILE A 78 -1.71 -1.31 -0.90
N SER A 79 -0.59 -0.61 -1.05
CA SER A 79 0.43 -0.93 -2.03
C SER A 79 1.72 -1.44 -1.38
N VAL A 80 2.48 -2.23 -2.14
CA VAL A 80 3.80 -2.71 -1.71
C VAL A 80 4.80 -1.55 -1.57
N ARG A 81 4.58 -0.43 -2.28
CA ARG A 81 5.39 0.79 -2.15
C ARG A 81 5.39 1.31 -0.71
N MET A 82 4.24 1.26 -0.02
CA MET A 82 4.14 1.67 1.39
C MET A 82 5.07 0.86 2.30
N ALA A 83 5.27 -0.44 2.01
CA ALA A 83 6.21 -1.26 2.75
C ALA A 83 7.67 -0.85 2.52
N LYS A 84 8.03 -0.48 1.27
CA LYS A 84 9.35 0.09 0.96
C LYS A 84 9.57 1.41 1.70
N ASP A 85 8.54 2.24 1.71
CA ASP A 85 8.56 3.53 2.40
C ASP A 85 8.77 3.41 3.90
N GLN A 86 8.35 2.31 4.49
CA GLN A 86 8.52 1.97 5.90
C GLN A 86 9.76 1.11 6.18
N ASN A 87 10.67 0.96 5.20
CA ASN A 87 11.88 0.13 5.28
C ASN A 87 11.61 -1.32 5.69
N LEU A 88 10.45 -1.88 5.32
CA LEU A 88 10.10 -3.25 5.62
C LEU A 88 10.60 -4.20 4.52
N SER A 89 10.98 -5.40 4.93
CA SER A 89 11.32 -6.48 3.99
C SER A 89 10.14 -6.79 3.07
N LEU A 90 10.40 -6.92 1.76
CA LEU A 90 9.38 -7.24 0.76
C LEU A 90 8.94 -8.70 0.75
N ASN A 91 9.37 -9.50 1.72
CA ASN A 91 8.95 -10.88 1.85
C ASN A 91 7.43 -10.96 2.06
N PRO A 92 6.67 -11.64 1.18
CA PRO A 92 5.21 -11.74 1.26
C PRO A 92 4.72 -12.25 2.61
N SER A 93 5.42 -13.22 3.22
CA SER A 93 5.05 -13.77 4.53
C SER A 93 5.11 -12.73 5.66
N LYS A 94 6.03 -11.75 5.55
CA LYS A 94 6.16 -10.66 6.53
C LYS A 94 5.19 -9.51 6.27
N LEU A 95 4.75 -9.35 5.01
CA LEU A 95 3.83 -8.28 4.61
C LEU A 95 2.36 -8.69 4.69
N ALA A 96 2.04 -9.98 4.68
CA ALA A 96 0.69 -10.49 4.80
C ALA A 96 0.18 -10.39 6.25
N GLY A 97 -1.08 -10.01 6.39
CA GLY A 97 -1.82 -10.12 7.65
C GLY A 97 -2.45 -11.51 7.81
N MET A 98 -3.09 -11.75 8.95
CA MET A 98 -3.80 -13.01 9.23
C MET A 98 -4.94 -13.29 8.24
N CYS A 99 -5.45 -12.29 7.55
CA CYS A 99 -6.46 -12.42 6.48
C CYS A 99 -5.86 -12.81 5.11
N GLY A 100 -4.55 -13.03 5.00
CA GLY A 100 -3.86 -13.34 3.74
C GLY A 100 -3.66 -12.14 2.79
N ARG A 101 -4.17 -10.94 3.12
CA ARG A 101 -3.95 -9.70 2.36
C ARG A 101 -2.85 -8.87 3.00
N LEU A 102 -2.34 -7.87 2.27
CA LEU A 102 -1.36 -6.92 2.83
C LEU A 102 -1.86 -6.32 4.15
N LYS A 103 -0.95 -6.14 5.09
CA LYS A 103 -1.22 -5.60 6.42
C LYS A 103 -1.84 -4.21 6.34
N CYS A 104 -2.99 -4.01 6.97
CA CYS A 104 -3.69 -2.72 6.98
C CYS A 104 -2.93 -1.63 7.76
N CYS A 105 -2.08 -1.99 8.71
CA CYS A 105 -1.23 -1.03 9.42
C CYS A 105 -0.25 -0.31 8.48
N LEU A 106 0.17 -0.93 7.36
CA LEU A 106 1.01 -0.25 6.37
C LEU A 106 0.37 1.05 5.85
N ARG A 107 -0.92 1.01 5.55
CA ARG A 107 -1.63 2.21 5.10
C ARG A 107 -1.93 3.16 6.27
N TYR A 108 -2.32 2.62 7.39
CA TYR A 108 -2.66 3.40 8.59
C TYR A 108 -1.50 4.27 9.06
N GLU A 109 -0.29 3.73 9.04
CA GLU A 109 0.91 4.44 9.49
C GLU A 109 1.60 5.27 8.38
N HIS A 110 1.19 5.08 7.11
CA HIS A 110 1.91 5.63 5.95
C HIS A 110 2.05 7.16 5.97
N SER A 111 1.00 7.89 6.34
CA SER A 111 1.01 9.35 6.42
C SER A 111 2.06 9.85 7.41
N MET A 112 2.13 9.23 8.58
CA MET A 112 3.14 9.55 9.59
C MET A 112 4.57 9.31 9.06
N TYR A 113 4.79 8.20 8.35
CA TYR A 113 6.09 7.94 7.73
C TYR A 113 6.43 8.96 6.64
N GLU A 114 5.47 9.41 5.86
CA GLU A 114 5.70 10.46 4.85
C GLU A 114 6.08 11.79 5.49
N GLU A 115 5.42 12.19 6.55
CA GLU A 115 5.74 13.41 7.31
C GLU A 115 7.16 13.32 7.87
N LEU A 116 7.49 12.25 8.57
CA LEU A 116 8.83 12.04 9.13
C LEU A 116 9.91 11.98 8.06
N LYS A 117 9.61 11.43 6.88
CA LYS A 117 10.54 11.40 5.75
C LYS A 117 10.87 12.80 5.21
N ARG A 118 9.93 13.74 5.28
CA ARG A 118 10.16 15.12 4.82
C ARG A 118 11.14 15.87 5.70
N THR A 119 11.23 15.49 6.97
CA THR A 119 12.18 16.13 7.92
C THR A 119 13.59 15.57 7.81
N LEU A 120 13.78 14.44 7.12
CA LEU A 120 15.09 13.77 6.99
C LEU A 120 15.69 13.98 5.61
N PRO A 121 17.03 14.14 5.50
CA PRO A 121 17.72 14.21 4.22
C PRO A 121 17.48 12.95 3.39
N LYS A 122 17.50 13.11 2.08
CA LYS A 122 17.35 12.00 1.13
C LYS A 122 18.57 11.08 1.18
N VAL A 123 18.37 9.79 0.87
CA VAL A 123 19.50 8.87 0.63
C VAL A 123 20.28 9.39 -0.58
N GLY A 124 21.61 9.42 -0.49
CA GLY A 124 22.49 10.01 -1.51
C GLY A 124 22.82 11.49 -1.28
N SER A 125 22.20 12.18 -0.32
CA SER A 125 22.59 13.56 0.01
C SER A 125 23.94 13.61 0.70
N LEU A 126 24.70 14.66 0.40
CA LEU A 126 25.90 15.01 1.16
C LEU A 126 25.47 15.66 2.47
N VAL A 127 26.07 15.22 3.57
CA VAL A 127 25.79 15.76 4.90
C VAL A 127 27.09 15.96 5.64
N GLU A 128 27.14 17.01 6.45
CA GLU A 128 28.25 17.31 7.34
C GLU A 128 27.83 16.91 8.76
N ALA A 129 28.56 15.94 9.30
CA ALA A 129 28.43 15.50 10.68
C ALA A 129 29.63 15.98 11.48
N GLN A 130 29.59 15.87 12.81
CA GLN A 130 30.72 16.24 13.69
C GLN A 130 32.03 15.50 13.34
N GLU A 131 31.94 14.33 12.73
CA GLU A 131 33.05 13.46 12.36
C GLU A 131 33.57 13.70 10.92
N GLY A 132 32.93 14.60 10.16
CA GLY A 132 33.33 14.96 8.81
C GLY A 132 32.18 14.87 7.76
N LEU A 133 32.57 15.09 6.50
CA LEU A 133 31.68 15.00 5.36
C LEU A 133 31.39 13.54 4.99
N GLY A 134 30.14 13.25 4.62
CA GLY A 134 29.77 11.93 4.21
C GLY A 134 28.48 11.90 3.40
N VAL A 135 28.16 10.72 2.83
CA VAL A 135 26.98 10.50 2.03
C VAL A 135 25.99 9.62 2.81
N VAL A 136 24.72 10.02 2.83
CA VAL A 136 23.65 9.24 3.47
C VAL A 136 23.40 7.95 2.69
N LYS A 137 23.65 6.78 3.31
CA LYS A 137 23.39 5.45 2.72
C LYS A 137 22.04 4.87 3.11
N ALA A 138 21.63 5.06 4.34
CA ALA A 138 20.34 4.59 4.82
C ALA A 138 19.79 5.58 5.87
N ARG A 139 18.47 5.54 6.02
CA ARG A 139 17.77 6.36 7.03
C ARG A 139 16.79 5.50 7.82
N ASP A 140 16.81 5.67 9.11
CA ASP A 140 15.79 5.12 10.01
C ASP A 140 14.80 6.22 10.35
N VAL A 141 13.65 6.16 9.72
CA VAL A 141 12.63 7.22 9.78
C VAL A 141 12.08 7.37 11.19
N LEU A 142 11.86 6.25 11.89
CA LEU A 142 11.28 6.28 13.24
C LEU A 142 12.27 6.74 14.30
N ALA A 143 13.52 6.29 14.19
CA ALA A 143 14.57 6.70 15.13
C ALA A 143 15.14 8.10 14.83
N GLY A 144 14.75 8.71 13.69
CA GLY A 144 15.32 9.99 13.23
C GLY A 144 16.83 9.93 13.04
N SER A 145 17.37 8.75 12.69
CA SER A 145 18.80 8.53 12.56
C SER A 145 19.18 8.14 11.12
N LEU A 146 20.41 8.50 10.75
CA LEU A 146 20.97 8.31 9.44
C LEU A 146 22.22 7.46 9.53
N VAL A 147 22.43 6.60 8.54
CA VAL A 147 23.69 5.92 8.33
C VAL A 147 24.45 6.70 7.27
N VAL A 148 25.51 7.36 7.67
CA VAL A 148 26.36 8.17 6.82
C VAL A 148 27.66 7.41 6.56
N GLN A 149 28.03 7.34 5.30
CA GLN A 149 29.33 6.82 4.89
C GLN A 149 30.28 7.99 4.70
N LEU A 150 31.32 8.05 5.53
CA LEU A 150 32.41 9.00 5.42
C LEU A 150 33.31 8.66 4.23
N GLU A 151 34.19 9.61 3.84
CA GLU A 151 35.19 9.42 2.77
C GLU A 151 36.11 8.21 3.05
N ASP A 152 36.43 7.95 4.30
CA ASP A 152 37.22 6.79 4.76
C ASP A 152 36.50 5.45 4.66
N SER A 153 35.34 5.36 3.99
CA SER A 153 34.48 4.16 3.89
C SER A 153 33.90 3.69 5.23
N ARG A 154 34.14 4.39 6.34
CA ARG A 154 33.53 4.09 7.63
C ARG A 154 32.04 4.50 7.61
N GLN A 155 31.22 3.67 8.23
CA GLN A 155 29.80 3.98 8.42
C GLN A 155 29.55 4.38 9.85
N ILE A 156 28.96 5.55 10.01
CA ILE A 156 28.56 6.09 11.32
C ILE A 156 27.04 6.26 11.36
N LYS A 157 26.47 6.08 12.55
CA LYS A 157 25.05 6.33 12.79
C LYS A 157 24.92 7.68 13.52
N VAL A 158 24.33 8.66 12.84
CA VAL A 158 24.16 10.03 13.33
C VAL A 158 22.68 10.33 13.46
N LYS A 159 22.26 11.08 14.46
CA LYS A 159 20.89 11.61 14.54
C LYS A 159 20.74 12.80 13.61
N ALA A 160 19.56 12.97 13.04
CA ALA A 160 19.28 14.10 12.15
C ALA A 160 19.47 15.48 12.84
N ALA A 161 19.30 15.54 14.16
CA ALA A 161 19.50 16.74 14.96
C ALA A 161 20.98 17.15 15.09
N ASP A 162 21.91 16.22 14.90
CA ASP A 162 23.35 16.44 15.06
C ASP A 162 24.04 16.81 13.72
N LEU A 163 23.27 16.98 12.66
CA LEU A 163 23.76 17.41 11.35
C LEU A 163 24.01 18.92 11.33
N ILE A 164 25.15 19.33 10.84
CA ILE A 164 25.57 20.75 10.76
C ILE A 164 25.07 21.35 9.46
N HIS A 165 25.21 20.62 8.34
CA HIS A 165 24.78 21.07 7.02
C HIS A 165 24.21 19.93 6.18
N ILE A 166 23.23 20.24 5.32
CA ILE A 166 22.61 19.30 4.38
C ILE A 166 22.81 19.85 2.97
N GLY A 167 23.67 19.21 2.21
CA GLY A 167 23.91 19.54 0.80
C GLY A 167 22.87 18.91 -0.15
N PRO A 168 22.85 19.33 -1.43
CA PRO A 168 21.97 18.74 -2.44
C PRO A 168 22.25 17.25 -2.63
N SER A 169 21.21 16.49 -2.97
CA SER A 169 21.35 15.06 -3.27
C SER A 169 22.03 14.87 -4.63
N LEU A 170 22.97 13.93 -4.71
CA LEU A 170 23.71 13.61 -5.93
C LEU A 170 22.83 12.99 -7.04
N ASP A 171 21.59 12.60 -6.72
CA ASP A 171 20.68 11.86 -7.61
C ASP A 171 19.65 12.75 -8.33
N ASP A 172 19.73 14.07 -8.22
CA ASP A 172 18.70 14.97 -8.78
C ASP A 172 18.94 15.30 -10.28
N ASP A 173 19.95 14.72 -10.92
CA ASP A 173 20.31 15.00 -12.32
C ASP A 173 20.15 13.79 -13.27
N SER A 174 19.30 12.85 -12.97
CA SER A 174 18.89 11.83 -13.94
C SER A 174 17.59 12.23 -14.63
N PRO A 175 17.62 12.57 -15.93
CA PRO A 175 16.40 12.75 -16.70
C PRO A 175 15.62 11.43 -16.65
N ARG A 176 14.40 11.51 -16.12
CA ARG A 176 13.44 10.40 -16.15
C ARG A 176 13.30 9.96 -17.61
N LYS A 177 13.98 8.88 -17.99
CA LYS A 177 13.72 8.20 -19.26
C LYS A 177 12.26 7.77 -19.24
N GLY A 178 11.45 8.53 -19.96
CA GLY A 178 10.07 8.15 -20.24
C GLY A 178 10.12 6.78 -20.90
N CYS A 179 9.38 5.83 -20.36
CA CYS A 179 9.07 4.60 -21.05
C CYS A 179 8.29 4.95 -22.31
N GLY A 180 8.99 5.04 -23.43
CA GLY A 180 8.41 5.04 -24.77
C GLY A 180 7.79 3.69 -25.01
N GLY A 181 6.48 3.59 -24.76
CA GLY A 181 5.68 2.47 -25.20
C GLY A 181 5.62 2.49 -26.72
N GLY A 182 6.34 1.55 -27.37
CA GLY A 182 6.16 1.26 -28.77
C GLY A 182 4.79 0.67 -29.04
N GLY A 183 3.98 1.40 -29.79
CA GLY A 183 2.76 0.93 -30.43
C GLY A 183 2.81 1.41 -31.87
N GLY A 184 3.08 0.47 -32.81
CA GLY A 184 3.10 0.72 -34.20
C GLY A 184 1.77 1.21 -34.75
N CYS A 185 1.84 2.21 -35.64
CA CYS A 185 0.80 2.48 -36.62
C CYS A 185 1.45 2.54 -37.97
N SER A 186 1.11 1.58 -38.77
CA SER A 186 1.39 1.49 -40.21
C SER A 186 0.53 2.47 -40.98
N SER A 187 1.15 2.93 -42.09
CA SER A 187 0.57 3.42 -43.34
C SER A 187 -0.10 4.80 -43.40
N GLY A 188 0.50 5.59 -44.30
CA GLY A 188 -0.28 6.37 -45.24
C GLY A 188 0.00 7.85 -45.35
N GLY A 189 0.76 8.25 -46.37
CA GLY A 189 0.44 9.48 -47.08
C GLY A 189 1.40 10.67 -46.93
N CYS A 190 2.46 10.67 -47.71
CA CYS A 190 3.15 11.89 -48.14
C CYS A 190 2.22 12.81 -48.94
N GLY A 191 2.20 14.08 -48.61
CA GLY A 191 1.64 15.13 -49.46
C GLY A 191 2.44 16.41 -49.29
N VAL A 192 3.38 16.59 -50.19
CA VAL A 192 4.16 17.81 -50.41
C VAL A 192 3.35 18.75 -51.33
N SER A 193 3.27 20.01 -51.06
CA SER A 193 3.12 21.19 -51.93
C SER A 193 2.44 22.29 -51.13
N GLY A 194 2.81 23.54 -51.12
CA GLY A 194 3.65 24.33 -51.95
C GLY A 194 3.47 25.75 -51.44
N ALA A 195 4.51 26.52 -51.55
CA ALA A 195 4.57 27.95 -51.24
C ALA A 195 3.58 28.78 -52.07
N THR A 196 3.02 29.86 -51.52
CA THR A 196 2.94 31.15 -52.23
C THR A 196 2.71 32.29 -51.21
N SER A 197 3.61 33.25 -51.34
CA SER A 197 3.54 34.60 -50.86
C SER A 197 2.36 35.36 -51.49
N HIS A 198 1.68 36.25 -50.77
CA HIS A 198 1.31 37.57 -51.28
C HIS A 198 0.97 38.52 -50.12
N ASP A 199 1.66 39.58 -50.22
CA ASP A 199 1.58 40.95 -49.81
C ASP A 199 0.18 41.57 -49.90
N ASP A 200 0.11 42.74 -49.22
CA ASP A 200 -0.69 43.94 -49.41
C ASP A 200 -2.08 44.04 -48.75
N SER A 201 -2.10 45.01 -47.93
CA SER A 201 -2.91 46.20 -47.62
C SER A 201 -3.32 46.32 -46.19
#